data_b886be021887761aa58d47cc66ce153e
#
_entry.id   b886be021887761aa58d47cc66ce153e
#
_cell.length_a   1.000
_cell.length_b   1.000
_cell.length_c   1.000
_cell.angle_alpha   90.00
_cell.angle_beta   90.00
_cell.angle_gamma   90.00
#
_symmetry.space_group_name_H-M   'P 1'
#
loop_
_entity.id
_entity.type
_entity.pdbx_description
1 polymer ?
#
loop_
_entity_poly.entity_id
_entity_poly.type
_entity_poly.pdbx_seq_one_letter_code
_entity_poly.pdbx_strand_id
1 'polypeptide(L)'
;MNKRSKNFLNYVSVSSFDKKQEANILIRIPEDEKEIKGALRFNYMIPVPEECIERLVIKDVEDEKYRLLLNKEYQFCMDNAERIQKKANKIYEMVITNRKQKLTDNSCSFSVLEQGYQEYVENVLK
;
A
#
# COMPACT_ATOMS: atom_id res chain seq x y z
N MET A 1 -15.44 15.88 -6.04
CA MET A 1 -14.25 15.12 -6.36
C MET A 1 -13.07 15.55 -5.51
N ASN A 2 -12.29 14.60 -5.07
CA ASN A 2 -11.15 14.89 -4.23
C ASN A 2 -9.96 15.37 -5.09
N LYS A 3 -9.57 16.62 -4.94
CA LYS A 3 -8.46 17.19 -5.72
C LYS A 3 -7.12 16.48 -5.45
N ARG A 4 -6.96 15.93 -4.25
CA ARG A 4 -5.73 15.22 -3.89
C ARG A 4 -5.49 13.99 -4.76
N SER A 5 -6.54 13.27 -5.11
CA SER A 5 -6.41 12.08 -5.96
C SER A 5 -5.95 12.39 -7.38
N LYS A 6 -6.01 13.66 -7.81
CA LYS A 6 -5.51 14.09 -9.11
C LYS A 6 -4.02 14.39 -9.10
N ASN A 7 -3.46 14.68 -7.93
CA ASN A 7 -2.11 15.22 -7.81
C ASN A 7 -1.08 14.17 -7.41
N PHE A 8 -1.54 13.06 -6.82
CA PHE A 8 -0.61 12.02 -6.37
C PHE A 8 -1.34 10.68 -6.21
N LEU A 9 -0.54 9.62 -6.16
CA LEU A 9 -1.00 8.27 -5.86
C LEU A 9 -0.42 7.85 -4.52
N ASN A 10 -1.21 7.19 -3.69
CA ASN A 10 -0.74 6.57 -2.47
C ASN A 10 -0.28 5.14 -2.77
N TYR A 11 0.82 4.75 -2.17
CA TYR A 11 1.40 3.43 -2.33
C TYR A 11 1.25 2.65 -1.04
N VAL A 12 0.77 1.43 -1.16
CA VAL A 12 0.53 0.53 -0.02
C VAL A 12 1.76 -0.34 0.17
N SER A 13 2.25 -0.42 1.41
CA SER A 13 3.40 -1.25 1.71
C SER A 13 3.02 -2.72 1.77
N VAL A 14 3.93 -3.58 1.30
CA VAL A 14 3.86 -5.03 1.45
C VAL A 14 4.84 -5.43 2.55
N SER A 15 4.35 -6.20 3.51
CA SER A 15 5.12 -6.60 4.69
C SER A 15 5.07 -8.12 4.85
N SER A 16 6.05 -8.68 5.54
CA SER A 16 6.04 -10.10 5.92
C SER A 16 5.13 -10.39 7.12
N PHE A 17 4.47 -9.37 7.67
CA PHE A 17 3.55 -9.51 8.79
C PHE A 17 2.41 -10.46 8.43
N ASP A 18 2.08 -11.40 9.31
CA ASP A 18 1.15 -12.48 8.98
C ASP A 18 -0.12 -12.52 9.83
N LYS A 19 -0.36 -11.48 10.64
CA LYS A 19 -1.53 -11.44 11.53
C LYS A 19 -2.59 -10.48 11.03
N LYS A 20 -3.86 -10.90 11.06
CA LYS A 20 -4.97 -10.07 10.62
C LYS A 20 -5.15 -8.86 11.52
N GLN A 21 -5.27 -7.69 10.89
CA GLN A 21 -5.57 -6.41 11.54
C GLN A 21 -6.63 -5.67 10.75
N GLU A 22 -7.23 -4.64 11.34
CA GLU A 22 -8.25 -3.84 10.67
C GLU A 22 -7.71 -3.18 9.41
N ALA A 23 -6.49 -2.67 9.46
CA ALA A 23 -5.91 -1.88 8.38
C ALA A 23 -5.02 -2.70 7.45
N ASN A 24 -5.24 -4.01 7.34
CA ASN A 24 -4.47 -4.82 6.40
C ASN A 24 -5.35 -5.81 5.63
N ILE A 25 -4.77 -6.36 4.57
CA ILE A 25 -5.27 -7.52 3.86
C ILE A 25 -4.14 -8.53 3.82
N LEU A 26 -4.42 -9.75 4.34
CA LEU A 26 -3.41 -10.81 4.30
C LEU A 26 -3.31 -11.40 2.89
N ILE A 27 -2.08 -11.60 2.45
CA ILE A 27 -1.81 -12.18 1.13
C ILE A 27 -1.79 -13.70 1.28
N ARG A 28 -2.80 -14.35 0.73
CA ARG A 28 -2.96 -15.81 0.75
C ARG A 28 -2.77 -16.35 -0.66
N ILE A 29 -2.27 -17.57 -0.74
CA ILE A 29 -2.07 -18.21 -2.05
C ILE A 29 -3.26 -19.12 -2.36
N PRO A 30 -3.64 -19.27 -3.66
CA PRO A 30 -4.78 -20.11 -4.03
C PRO A 30 -4.63 -21.59 -3.67
N GLU A 31 -3.38 -22.09 -3.70
CA GLU A 31 -3.10 -23.51 -3.44
C GLU A 31 -3.23 -23.87 -1.98
N ASP A 32 -3.01 -22.91 -1.08
CA ASP A 32 -3.14 -23.13 0.36
C ASP A 32 -3.54 -21.82 1.04
N GLU A 33 -4.84 -21.64 1.25
CA GLU A 33 -5.38 -20.44 1.87
C GLU A 33 -4.92 -20.24 3.32
N LYS A 34 -4.42 -21.30 3.96
CA LYS A 34 -3.88 -21.20 5.31
C LYS A 34 -2.48 -20.61 5.33
N GLU A 35 -1.77 -20.69 4.22
CA GLU A 35 -0.44 -20.12 4.12
C GLU A 35 -0.53 -18.63 3.82
N ILE A 36 0.04 -17.81 4.68
CA ILE A 36 0.07 -16.37 4.55
C ILE A 36 1.44 -15.94 4.07
N LYS A 37 1.49 -15.28 2.92
CA LYS A 37 2.74 -14.81 2.32
C LYS A 37 3.15 -13.42 2.78
N GLY A 38 2.25 -12.70 3.42
CA GLY A 38 2.51 -11.35 3.91
C GLY A 38 1.23 -10.57 4.03
N ALA A 39 1.34 -9.25 4.09
CA ALA A 39 0.19 -8.37 4.24
C ALA A 39 0.37 -7.07 3.48
N LEU A 40 -0.72 -6.57 2.93
CA LEU A 40 -0.82 -5.20 2.44
C LEU A 40 -1.24 -4.33 3.62
N ARG A 41 -0.43 -3.36 4.00
CA ARG A 41 -0.63 -2.57 5.22
C ARG A 41 -1.06 -1.15 4.86
N PHE A 42 -2.36 -0.90 4.92
CA PHE A 42 -2.95 0.36 4.47
C PHE A 42 -2.70 1.52 5.44
N ASN A 43 -2.46 1.23 6.71
CA ASN A 43 -2.16 2.29 7.68
C ASN A 43 -0.79 2.93 7.45
N TYR A 44 0.03 2.34 6.60
CA TYR A 44 1.35 2.88 6.23
C TYR A 44 1.41 3.34 4.78
N MET A 45 0.26 3.61 4.16
CA MET A 45 0.25 4.19 2.81
C MET A 45 0.97 5.52 2.79
N ILE A 46 1.75 5.75 1.73
CA ILE A 46 2.46 7.02 1.54
C ILE A 46 2.28 7.51 0.10
N PRO A 47 2.14 8.82 -0.10
CA PRO A 47 2.18 9.40 -1.44
C PRO A 47 3.64 9.51 -1.88
N VAL A 48 3.96 9.01 -3.07
CA VAL A 48 5.32 9.05 -3.61
C VAL A 48 5.25 9.56 -5.05
N PRO A 49 6.06 10.58 -5.41
CA PRO A 49 6.12 11.02 -6.80
C PRO A 49 6.59 9.88 -7.70
N GLU A 50 6.00 9.78 -8.89
CA GLU A 50 6.34 8.70 -9.81
C GLU A 50 7.84 8.66 -10.11
N GLU A 51 8.48 9.81 -10.20
CA GLU A 51 9.91 9.93 -10.47
C GLU A 51 10.78 9.34 -9.36
N CYS A 52 10.22 9.14 -8.17
CA CYS A 52 10.92 8.56 -7.03
C CYS A 52 10.67 7.07 -6.88
N ILE A 53 9.91 6.47 -7.79
CA ILE A 53 9.56 5.05 -7.75
C ILE A 53 10.51 4.26 -8.65
N GLU A 54 11.08 3.21 -8.10
CA GLU A 54 11.86 2.24 -8.86
C GLU A 54 11.02 1.01 -9.11
N ARG A 55 10.81 0.66 -10.37
CA ARG A 55 10.04 -0.52 -10.73
C ARG A 55 10.87 -1.78 -10.60
N LEU A 56 10.31 -2.76 -9.91
CA LEU A 56 10.90 -4.09 -9.84
C LEU A 56 10.35 -4.94 -10.98
N VAL A 57 11.24 -5.48 -11.80
CA VAL A 57 10.88 -6.41 -12.87
C VAL A 57 11.04 -7.82 -12.32
N ILE A 58 9.92 -8.48 -12.01
CA ILE A 58 9.93 -9.76 -11.30
C ILE A 58 10.72 -10.84 -12.04
N LYS A 59 10.56 -10.92 -13.36
CA LYS A 59 11.25 -11.93 -14.17
C LYS A 59 12.78 -11.84 -14.10
N ASP A 60 13.31 -10.67 -13.74
CA ASP A 60 14.74 -10.43 -13.67
C ASP A 60 15.31 -10.64 -12.25
N VAL A 61 14.48 -11.03 -11.30
CA VAL A 61 14.93 -11.34 -9.93
C VAL A 61 15.68 -12.67 -9.96
N GLU A 62 16.95 -12.66 -9.54
CA GLU A 62 17.82 -13.83 -9.60
C GLU A 62 17.48 -14.90 -8.58
N ASP A 63 17.12 -14.51 -7.35
CA ASP A 63 16.73 -15.45 -6.31
C ASP A 63 15.40 -16.11 -6.68
N GLU A 64 15.42 -17.41 -6.95
CA GLU A 64 14.24 -18.15 -7.38
C GLU A 64 13.11 -18.13 -6.36
N LYS A 65 13.43 -18.32 -5.09
CA LYS A 65 12.41 -18.32 -4.03
C LYS A 65 11.74 -16.96 -3.91
N TYR A 66 12.53 -15.90 -3.96
CA TYR A 66 12.01 -14.53 -3.88
C TYR A 66 11.18 -14.20 -5.12
N ARG A 67 11.63 -14.61 -6.30
CA ARG A 67 10.89 -14.41 -7.54
C ARG A 67 9.52 -15.10 -7.49
N LEU A 68 9.47 -16.34 -6.98
CA LEU A 68 8.21 -17.07 -6.84
C LEU A 68 7.27 -16.37 -5.84
N LEU A 69 7.81 -15.88 -4.74
CA LEU A 69 7.04 -15.11 -3.77
C LEU A 69 6.45 -13.85 -4.40
N LEU A 70 7.27 -13.09 -5.11
CA LEU A 70 6.82 -11.86 -5.76
C LEU A 70 5.73 -12.13 -6.80
N ASN A 71 5.85 -13.22 -7.57
CA ASN A 71 4.82 -13.60 -8.53
C ASN A 71 3.50 -13.92 -7.84
N LYS A 72 3.53 -14.63 -6.71
CA LYS A 72 2.32 -14.95 -5.95
C LYS A 72 1.69 -13.71 -5.35
N GLU A 73 2.49 -12.82 -4.80
CA GLU A 73 2.00 -11.55 -4.26
C GLU A 73 1.40 -10.68 -5.36
N TYR A 74 2.05 -10.60 -6.50
CA TYR A 74 1.54 -9.85 -7.66
C TYR A 74 0.21 -10.42 -8.12
N GLN A 75 0.11 -11.74 -8.27
CA GLN A 75 -1.12 -12.40 -8.71
C GLN A 75 -2.25 -12.15 -7.72
N PHE A 76 -1.97 -12.21 -6.42
CA PHE A 76 -2.95 -11.89 -5.40
C PHE A 76 -3.46 -10.47 -5.56
N CYS A 77 -2.57 -9.51 -5.77
CA CYS A 77 -2.94 -8.11 -5.95
C CYS A 77 -3.81 -7.90 -7.19
N MET A 78 -3.48 -8.58 -8.29
CA MET A 78 -4.27 -8.49 -9.52
C MET A 78 -5.66 -9.08 -9.33
N ASP A 79 -5.75 -10.24 -8.70
CA ASP A 79 -7.02 -10.92 -8.47
C ASP A 79 -7.92 -10.17 -7.47
N ASN A 80 -7.34 -9.37 -6.61
CA ASN A 80 -8.05 -8.64 -5.56
C ASN A 80 -7.99 -7.12 -5.72
N ALA A 81 -7.70 -6.64 -6.92
CA ALA A 81 -7.46 -5.21 -7.17
C ALA A 81 -8.61 -4.33 -6.67
N GLU A 82 -9.85 -4.72 -6.94
CA GLU A 82 -11.02 -3.94 -6.52
C GLU A 82 -11.16 -3.92 -5.00
N ARG A 83 -10.98 -5.07 -4.36
CA ARG A 83 -11.03 -5.19 -2.90
C ARG A 83 -9.94 -4.34 -2.24
N ILE A 84 -8.74 -4.34 -2.81
CA ILE A 84 -7.62 -3.55 -2.32
C ILE A 84 -7.94 -2.06 -2.42
N GLN A 85 -8.47 -1.61 -3.56
CA GLN A 85 -8.82 -0.21 -3.76
C GLN A 85 -9.88 0.25 -2.77
N LYS A 86 -10.91 -0.55 -2.55
CA LYS A 86 -11.97 -0.24 -1.58
C LYS A 86 -11.42 -0.14 -0.16
N LYS A 87 -10.54 -1.06 0.21
CA LYS A 87 -9.92 -1.06 1.54
C LYS A 87 -9.04 0.17 1.73
N ALA A 88 -8.25 0.51 0.73
CA ALA A 88 -7.38 1.67 0.78
C ALA A 88 -8.20 2.95 0.99
N ASN A 89 -9.28 3.13 0.23
CA ASN A 89 -10.14 4.29 0.36
C ASN A 89 -10.80 4.35 1.73
N LYS A 90 -11.26 3.22 2.24
CA LYS A 90 -11.90 3.14 3.55
C LYS A 90 -10.94 3.52 4.68
N ILE A 91 -9.74 2.95 4.69
CA ILE A 91 -8.75 3.24 5.72
C ILE A 91 -8.31 4.70 5.66
N TYR A 92 -8.05 5.21 4.47
CA TYR A 92 -7.69 6.61 4.27
C TYR A 92 -8.75 7.53 4.88
N GLU A 93 -10.02 7.32 4.53
CA GLU A 93 -11.13 8.14 5.02
C GLU A 93 -11.26 8.05 6.54
N MET A 94 -11.15 6.84 7.11
CA MET A 94 -11.27 6.66 8.56
C MET A 94 -10.17 7.40 9.32
N VAL A 95 -8.95 7.42 8.79
CA VAL A 95 -7.82 8.09 9.42
C VAL A 95 -7.97 9.61 9.33
N ILE A 96 -8.28 10.15 8.16
CA ILE A 96 -8.39 11.61 8.00
C ILE A 96 -9.59 12.19 8.73
N THR A 97 -10.65 11.42 8.94
CA THR A 97 -11.81 11.85 9.72
C THR A 97 -11.72 11.48 11.20
N ASN A 98 -10.67 10.76 11.57
CA ASN A 98 -10.41 10.30 12.93
C ASN A 98 -11.61 9.57 13.57
N ARG A 99 -12.23 8.66 12.78
CA ARG A 99 -13.38 7.88 13.27
C ARG A 99 -13.01 6.89 14.36
N LYS A 100 -11.76 6.39 14.30
CA LYS A 100 -11.22 5.45 15.29
C LYS A 100 -9.86 5.92 15.75
N GLN A 101 -9.79 6.42 16.96
CA GLN A 101 -8.56 7.00 17.51
C GLN A 101 -7.39 6.02 17.49
N LYS A 102 -7.63 4.76 17.86
CA LYS A 102 -6.57 3.75 17.87
C LYS A 102 -6.00 3.51 16.47
N LEU A 103 -6.85 3.45 15.45
CA LEU A 103 -6.40 3.30 14.07
C LEU A 103 -5.59 4.51 13.64
N THR A 104 -6.06 5.71 13.94
CA THR A 104 -5.35 6.95 13.62
C THR A 104 -3.98 6.99 14.27
N ASP A 105 -3.90 6.63 15.55
CA ASP A 105 -2.63 6.63 16.29
C ASP A 105 -1.61 5.63 15.71
N ASN A 106 -2.09 4.54 15.13
CA ASN A 106 -1.24 3.49 14.55
C ASN A 106 -0.99 3.67 13.05
N SER A 107 -1.45 4.78 12.48
CA SER A 107 -1.31 5.07 11.05
C SER A 107 -0.36 6.22 10.83
N CYS A 108 0.18 6.30 9.60
CA CYS A 108 0.88 7.50 9.16
C CYS A 108 -0.08 8.69 9.13
N SER A 109 0.44 9.88 9.36
CA SER A 109 -0.36 11.11 9.18
C SER A 109 -0.47 11.40 7.69
N PHE A 110 -1.56 10.99 7.07
CA PHE A 110 -1.75 11.14 5.64
C PHE A 110 -1.73 12.61 5.20
N SER A 111 -2.31 13.50 6.01
CA SER A 111 -2.32 14.93 5.71
C SER A 111 -0.92 15.53 5.68
N VAL A 112 -0.08 15.16 6.65
CA VAL A 112 1.31 15.63 6.69
C VAL A 112 2.12 15.09 5.51
N LEU A 113 1.92 13.82 5.18
CA LEU A 113 2.60 13.19 4.06
C LEU A 113 2.19 13.80 2.72
N GLU A 114 0.91 14.13 2.56
CA GLU A 114 0.42 14.80 1.35
C GLU A 114 1.03 16.19 1.19
N GLN A 115 1.13 16.94 2.28
CA GLN A 115 1.78 18.24 2.28
C GLN A 115 3.26 18.11 1.93
N GLY A 116 3.96 17.16 2.52
CA GLY A 116 5.36 16.89 2.20
C GLY A 116 5.56 16.49 0.75
N TYR A 117 4.65 15.69 0.20
CA TYR A 117 4.66 15.33 -1.22
C TYR A 117 4.57 16.58 -2.10
N GLN A 118 3.61 17.47 -1.81
CA GLN A 118 3.41 18.67 -2.59
C GLN A 118 4.64 19.58 -2.53
N GLU A 119 5.19 19.79 -1.35
CA GLU A 119 6.39 20.60 -1.18
C GLU A 119 7.58 20.02 -1.92
N TYR A 120 7.74 18.70 -1.89
CA TYR A 120 8.82 18.03 -2.61
C TYR A 120 8.68 18.22 -4.12
N VAL A 121 7.49 18.02 -4.66
CA VAL A 121 7.24 18.20 -6.10
C VAL A 121 7.51 19.65 -6.52
N GLU A 122 7.06 20.61 -5.73
CA GLU A 122 7.25 22.03 -6.06
C GLU A 122 8.70 22.50 -5.97
N ASN A 123 9.43 22.01 -4.97
CA ASN A 123 10.76 22.55 -4.65
C ASN A 123 11.92 21.70 -5.18
N VAL A 124 11.69 20.45 -5.49
CA VAL A 124 12.77 19.53 -5.89
C VAL A 124 12.62 19.06 -7.34
N LEU A 125 11.42 18.65 -7.73
CA LEU A 125 11.18 18.05 -9.04
C LEU A 125 10.86 19.05 -10.15
N LYS A 126 10.52 20.27 -9.79
CA LYS A 126 10.28 21.31 -10.80
C LYS A 126 11.53 21.93 -11.32
#